data_ce2adf104d1221aad5bc3e3dfe81dcf1
#
_entry.id   ce2adf104d1221aad5bc3e3dfe81dcf1
#
_cell.length_a   1.000
_cell.length_b   1.000
_cell.length_c   1.000
_cell.angle_alpha   90.00
_cell.angle_beta   90.00
_cell.angle_gamma   90.00
#
_symmetry.space_group_name_H-M   'P 1'
#
loop_
_entity.id
_entity.type
_entity.pdbx_description
1 polymer ?
#
loop_
_entity_poly.entity_id
_entity_poly.type
_entity_poly.pdbx_seq_one_letter_code
_entity_poly.pdbx_strand_id
1 'polypeptide(L)'
;MQYTLSILVENQAGVLSKISGLFSRRGFNIDSLAVGVTNDPSVSRITIVANGDEYVVEQLEKQLNKVIPVIKVKRLNEGEFISRELILIKVHCAASKRAEIIKTAEIMQAKIVDAAPSCVTVE
;
A
#
# COMPACT_ATOMS: atom_id res chain seq x y z
N MET A 1 9.64 9.02 11.87
CA MET A 1 9.30 7.62 12.14
C MET A 1 8.14 7.18 11.26
N GLN A 2 8.19 5.98 10.77
CA GLN A 2 7.17 5.46 9.86
C GLN A 2 6.10 4.70 10.63
N TYR A 3 4.84 4.94 10.28
CA TYR A 3 3.69 4.28 10.90
C TYR A 3 2.83 3.61 9.86
N THR A 4 2.28 2.45 10.21
CA THR A 4 1.33 1.71 9.39
C THR A 4 -0.02 1.69 10.09
N LEU A 5 -1.05 2.18 9.40
CA LEU A 5 -2.42 2.21 9.88
C LEU A 5 -3.30 1.29 9.03
N SER A 6 -4.10 0.48 9.70
CA SER A 6 -5.16 -0.30 9.07
C SER A 6 -6.49 0.34 9.41
N ILE A 7 -7.24 0.75 8.40
CA ILE A 7 -8.51 1.44 8.56
C ILE A 7 -9.60 0.62 7.90
N LEU A 8 -10.53 0.11 8.69
CA LEU A 8 -11.73 -0.55 8.16
C LEU A 8 -12.80 0.52 7.96
N VAL A 9 -13.35 0.55 6.77
CA VAL A 9 -14.35 1.54 6.35
C VAL A 9 -15.52 0.87 5.65
N GLU A 10 -16.67 1.53 5.65
CA GLU A 10 -17.78 1.13 4.80
C GLU A 10 -17.36 1.25 3.33
N ASN A 11 -17.67 0.23 2.53
CA ASN A 11 -17.34 0.21 1.10
C ASN A 11 -18.31 1.09 0.33
N GLN A 12 -18.06 2.39 0.35
CA GLN A 12 -18.89 3.42 -0.28
C GLN A 12 -18.04 4.38 -1.11
N ALA A 13 -18.64 4.95 -2.14
CA ALA A 13 -17.99 5.99 -2.93
C ALA A 13 -17.66 7.21 -2.06
N GLY A 14 -16.50 7.82 -2.29
CA GLY A 14 -16.06 9.04 -1.61
C GLY A 14 -15.38 8.83 -0.27
N VAL A 15 -15.36 7.62 0.30
CA VAL A 15 -14.71 7.36 1.60
C VAL A 15 -13.21 7.59 1.52
N LEU A 16 -12.55 7.07 0.48
CA LEU A 16 -11.11 7.27 0.29
C LEU A 16 -10.75 8.75 0.17
N SER A 17 -11.58 9.53 -0.52
CA SER A 17 -11.38 10.98 -0.65
C SER A 17 -11.43 11.69 0.70
N LYS A 18 -12.35 11.30 1.57
CA LYS A 18 -12.46 11.85 2.93
C LYS A 18 -11.22 11.51 3.77
N ILE A 19 -10.77 10.27 3.70
CA ILE A 19 -9.59 9.80 4.46
C ILE A 19 -8.32 10.50 3.96
N SER A 20 -8.07 10.51 2.67
CA SER A 20 -6.88 11.16 2.10
C SER A 20 -6.88 12.67 2.33
N GLY A 21 -8.03 13.30 2.27
CA GLY A 21 -8.19 14.73 2.57
C GLY A 21 -7.81 15.07 4.02
N LEU A 22 -8.10 14.17 4.95
CA LEU A 22 -7.74 14.35 6.35
C LEU A 22 -6.22 14.33 6.54
N PHE A 23 -5.50 13.43 5.87
CA PHE A 23 -4.04 13.41 5.86
C PHE A 23 -3.47 14.70 5.26
N SER A 24 -4.01 15.15 4.14
CA SER A 24 -3.55 16.37 3.47
C SER A 24 -3.71 17.62 4.33
N ARG A 25 -4.85 17.76 5.00
CA ARG A 25 -5.12 18.92 5.88
C ARG A 25 -4.18 18.97 7.09
N ARG A 26 -3.66 17.84 7.53
CA ARG A 26 -2.72 17.74 8.64
C ARG A 26 -1.25 17.83 8.21
N GLY A 27 -1.00 17.98 6.91
CA GLY A 27 0.35 18.03 6.37
C GLY A 27 1.09 16.69 6.38
N PHE A 28 0.35 15.58 6.50
CA PHE A 28 0.94 14.25 6.43
C PHE A 28 1.10 13.81 4.99
N ASN A 29 2.29 13.35 4.66
CA ASN A 29 2.52 12.66 3.41
C ASN A 29 2.18 11.18 3.56
N ILE A 30 1.44 10.63 2.61
CA ILE A 30 1.17 9.21 2.52
C ILE A 30 2.25 8.57 1.64
N ASP A 31 3.10 7.74 2.25
CA ASP A 31 4.16 7.05 1.53
C ASP A 31 3.63 5.86 0.72
N SER A 32 2.63 5.19 1.25
CA SER A 32 2.01 4.03 0.61
C SER A 32 0.53 3.94 0.96
N LEU A 33 -0.28 3.56 0.01
CA LEU A 33 -1.71 3.43 0.16
C LEU A 33 -2.20 2.21 -0.61
N ALA A 34 -2.90 1.32 0.07
CA ALA A 34 -3.57 0.20 -0.55
C ALA A 34 -5.00 0.11 -0.04
N VAL A 35 -5.94 -0.11 -0.95
CA VAL A 35 -7.36 -0.25 -0.62
C VAL A 35 -7.90 -1.51 -1.26
N GLY A 36 -8.63 -2.28 -0.50
CA GLY A 36 -9.28 -3.49 -1.01
C GLY A 36 -10.51 -3.86 -0.21
N VAL A 37 -11.42 -4.55 -0.85
CA VAL A 37 -12.61 -5.11 -0.20
C VAL A 37 -12.17 -6.28 0.68
N THR A 38 -12.76 -6.40 1.87
CA THR A 38 -12.51 -7.52 2.77
C THR A 38 -13.38 -8.74 2.39
N ASN A 39 -13.35 -9.78 3.22
CA ASN A 39 -14.27 -10.93 3.08
C ASN A 39 -15.74 -10.52 3.22
N ASP A 40 -16.02 -9.38 3.84
CA ASP A 40 -17.35 -8.76 3.85
C ASP A 40 -17.40 -7.69 2.73
N PRO A 41 -18.25 -7.88 1.69
CA PRO A 41 -18.29 -6.93 0.55
C PRO A 41 -18.70 -5.51 0.92
N SER A 42 -19.34 -5.33 2.09
CA SER A 42 -19.75 -4.00 2.57
C SER A 42 -18.62 -3.26 3.29
N VAL A 43 -17.48 -3.91 3.53
CA VAL A 43 -16.34 -3.37 4.27
C VAL A 43 -15.08 -3.41 3.42
N SER A 44 -14.37 -2.29 3.36
CA SER A 44 -13.05 -2.19 2.74
C SER A 44 -11.99 -1.94 3.80
N ARG A 45 -10.76 -2.38 3.51
CA ARG A 45 -9.59 -2.06 4.31
C ARG A 45 -8.70 -1.09 3.56
N ILE A 46 -8.32 -0.02 4.24
CA ILE A 46 -7.32 0.94 3.76
C ILE A 46 -6.06 0.71 4.59
N THR A 47 -4.96 0.40 3.93
CA THR A 47 -3.65 0.28 4.59
C THR A 47 -2.80 1.48 4.18
N ILE A 48 -2.41 2.28 5.15
CA ILE A 48 -1.65 3.51 4.92
C ILE A 48 -0.32 3.43 5.65
N VAL A 49 0.75 3.78 4.94
CA VAL A 49 2.06 4.00 5.53
C VAL A 49 2.36 5.49 5.43
N ALA A 50 2.65 6.11 6.57
CA ALA A 50 2.92 7.54 6.67
C ALA A 50 4.07 7.81 7.64
N ASN A 51 4.76 8.93 7.44
CA ASN A 51 5.81 9.41 8.34
C ASN A 51 5.28 10.54 9.21
N GLY A 52 5.71 10.55 10.46
CA GLY A 52 5.36 11.60 11.40
C GLY A 52 5.90 11.32 12.80
N ASP A 53 5.63 12.21 13.74
CA ASP A 53 5.91 11.95 15.15
C ASP A 53 4.71 11.28 15.84
N GLU A 54 4.97 10.73 17.01
CA GLU A 54 3.97 10.00 17.81
C GLU A 54 2.72 10.83 18.10
N TYR A 55 2.90 12.07 18.50
CA TYR A 55 1.78 12.95 18.84
C TYR A 55 0.84 13.19 17.64
N VAL A 56 1.41 13.45 16.48
CA VAL A 56 0.63 13.75 15.27
C VAL A 56 -0.11 12.50 14.78
N VAL A 57 0.52 11.33 14.89
CA VAL A 57 -0.13 10.05 14.55
C VAL A 57 -1.30 9.76 15.48
N GLU A 58 -1.17 10.02 16.79
CA GLU A 58 -2.28 9.88 17.73
C GLU A 58 -3.44 10.81 17.41
N GLN A 59 -3.15 12.06 17.04
CA GLN A 59 -4.18 13.01 16.63
C GLN A 59 -4.89 12.53 15.36
N LEU A 60 -4.13 11.98 14.42
CA LEU A 60 -4.67 11.43 13.19
C LEU A 60 -5.62 10.26 13.47
N GLU A 61 -5.23 9.33 14.33
CA GLU A 61 -6.09 8.21 14.74
C GLU A 61 -7.40 8.69 15.37
N LYS A 62 -7.33 9.69 16.23
CA LYS A 62 -8.52 10.28 16.85
C LYS A 62 -9.44 10.94 15.83
N GLN A 63 -8.88 11.65 14.86
CA GLN A 63 -9.65 12.30 13.81
C GLN A 63 -10.29 11.26 12.87
N LEU A 64 -9.56 10.21 12.51
CA LEU A 64 -10.08 9.12 11.67
C LEU A 64 -11.27 8.43 12.32
N ASN A 65 -11.22 8.19 13.63
CA ASN A 65 -12.31 7.56 14.37
C ASN A 65 -13.60 8.40 14.39
N LYS A 66 -13.51 9.69 14.09
CA LYS A 66 -14.68 10.59 14.01
C LYS A 66 -15.33 10.62 12.64
N VAL A 67 -14.70 10.07 11.62
CA VAL A 67 -15.26 10.01 10.27
C VAL A 67 -16.35 8.94 10.23
N ILE A 68 -17.57 9.31 9.86
CA ILE A 68 -18.75 8.43 9.96
C ILE A 68 -18.55 7.06 9.28
N PRO A 69 -18.03 6.97 8.02
CA PRO A 69 -17.83 5.67 7.38
C PRO A 69 -16.70 4.82 7.95
N VAL A 70 -15.91 5.35 8.88
CA VAL A 70 -14.81 4.59 9.51
C VAL A 70 -15.36 3.67 10.58
N ILE A 71 -15.09 2.38 10.44
CA ILE A 71 -15.54 1.34 11.37
C ILE A 71 -14.50 1.14 12.47
N LYS A 72 -13.22 1.03 12.09
CA LYS A 72 -12.13 0.78 13.03
C LYS A 72 -10.81 1.29 12.47
N VAL A 73 -10.02 1.90 13.34
CA VAL A 73 -8.64 2.31 13.06
C VAL A 73 -7.72 1.52 13.97
N LYS A 74 -6.68 0.91 13.39
CA LYS A 74 -5.68 0.19 14.17
C LYS A 74 -4.29 0.58 13.68
N ARG A 75 -3.43 1.02 14.61
CA ARG A 75 -2.01 1.14 14.36
C ARG A 75 -1.38 -0.25 14.40
N LEU A 76 -0.62 -0.59 13.38
CA LEU A 76 0.09 -1.86 13.30
C LEU A 76 1.52 -1.65 13.78
N ASN A 77 1.87 -2.23 14.91
CA ASN A 77 3.20 -2.10 15.48
C ASN A 77 4.14 -3.14 14.88
N GLU A 78 5.40 -2.78 14.75
CA GLU A 78 6.43 -3.68 14.22
C GLU A 78 6.47 -4.98 15.03
N GLY A 79 6.53 -6.10 14.34
CA GLY A 79 6.51 -7.43 14.96
C GLY A 79 5.12 -8.01 15.24
N GLU A 80 4.07 -7.21 15.16
CA GLU A 80 2.70 -7.66 15.42
C GLU A 80 1.91 -7.99 14.16
N PHE A 81 2.49 -7.78 12.98
CA PHE A 81 1.83 -8.05 11.70
C PHE A 81 2.82 -8.54 10.65
N ILE A 82 2.28 -9.16 9.63
CA ILE A 82 3.03 -9.56 8.44
C ILE A 82 2.61 -8.66 7.29
N SER A 83 3.58 -8.05 6.63
CA SER A 83 3.33 -7.21 5.46
C SER A 83 3.99 -7.78 4.21
N ARG A 84 3.39 -7.50 3.07
CA ARG A 84 3.93 -7.82 1.76
C ARG A 84 3.65 -6.67 0.80
N GLU A 85 4.61 -6.42 -0.09
CA GLU A 85 4.42 -5.52 -1.22
C GLU A 85 4.51 -6.34 -2.50
N LEU A 86 3.70 -5.97 -3.48
CA LEU A 86 3.80 -6.51 -4.82
C LEU A 86 4.27 -5.39 -5.75
N ILE A 87 5.39 -5.61 -6.44
CA ILE A 87 5.97 -4.65 -7.37
C ILE A 87 6.04 -5.29 -8.76
N LEU A 88 5.62 -4.55 -9.76
CA LEU A 88 5.81 -4.92 -11.16
C LEU A 88 6.87 -4.01 -11.75
N ILE A 89 7.96 -4.60 -12.23
CA ILE A 89 9.08 -3.86 -12.80
C ILE A 89 9.21 -4.23 -14.27
N LYS A 90 9.08 -3.25 -15.15
CA LYS A 90 9.36 -3.43 -16.56
C LYS A 90 10.83 -3.16 -16.81
N VAL A 91 11.57 -4.20 -17.21
CA VAL A 91 12.99 -4.13 -17.49
C VAL A 91 13.20 -4.05 -19.00
N HIS A 92 13.78 -2.96 -19.45
CA HIS A 92 14.14 -2.80 -20.85
C HIS A 92 15.38 -3.64 -21.15
N CYS A 93 15.31 -4.48 -22.18
CA CYS A 93 16.43 -5.36 -22.53
C CYS A 93 16.47 -5.67 -24.03
N ALA A 94 17.69 -5.72 -24.57
CA ALA A 94 17.93 -6.30 -25.88
C ALA A 94 17.81 -7.82 -25.81
N ALA A 95 17.54 -8.48 -26.94
CA ALA A 95 17.44 -9.95 -27.01
C ALA A 95 18.68 -10.66 -26.48
N SER A 96 19.87 -10.08 -26.70
CA SER A 96 21.14 -10.62 -26.19
C SER A 96 21.29 -10.57 -24.68
N LYS A 97 20.54 -9.72 -23.96
CA LYS A 97 20.59 -9.56 -22.51
C LYS A 97 19.45 -10.25 -21.78
N ARG A 98 18.48 -10.77 -22.49
CA ARG A 98 17.27 -11.38 -21.92
C ARG A 98 17.60 -12.55 -20.99
N ALA A 99 18.52 -13.44 -21.38
CA ALA A 99 18.92 -14.59 -20.58
C ALA A 99 19.52 -14.18 -19.24
N GLU A 100 20.32 -13.13 -19.21
CA GLU A 100 20.91 -12.60 -17.95
C GLU A 100 19.82 -12.06 -17.02
N ILE A 101 18.84 -11.35 -17.56
CA ILE A 101 17.73 -10.78 -16.77
C ILE A 101 16.87 -11.88 -16.19
N ILE A 102 16.52 -12.88 -16.97
CA ILE A 102 15.75 -14.04 -16.50
C ILE A 102 16.50 -14.78 -15.40
N LYS A 103 17.80 -14.99 -15.58
CA LYS A 103 18.63 -15.66 -14.56
C LYS A 103 18.72 -14.85 -13.27
N THR A 104 18.87 -13.56 -13.35
CA THR A 104 18.86 -12.67 -12.19
C THR A 104 17.52 -12.72 -11.47
N ALA A 105 16.42 -12.69 -12.21
CA ALA A 105 15.06 -12.80 -11.64
C ALA A 105 14.89 -14.13 -10.88
N GLU A 106 15.37 -15.24 -11.44
CA GLU A 106 15.33 -16.54 -10.78
C GLU A 106 16.12 -16.55 -9.47
N ILE A 107 17.31 -15.96 -9.46
CA ILE A 107 18.14 -15.85 -8.25
C ILE A 107 17.42 -15.05 -7.16
N MET A 108 16.71 -14.00 -7.54
CA MET A 108 15.95 -13.16 -6.62
C MET A 108 14.58 -13.74 -6.27
N GLN A 109 14.25 -14.91 -6.79
CA GLN A 109 12.95 -15.57 -6.61
C GLN A 109 11.78 -14.71 -7.14
N ALA A 110 12.04 -13.96 -8.19
CA ALA A 110 11.05 -13.16 -8.87
C ALA A 110 10.41 -13.96 -10.01
N LYS A 111 9.24 -13.52 -10.45
CA LYS A 111 8.51 -14.17 -11.55
C LYS A 111 8.53 -13.28 -12.79
N ILE A 112 8.69 -13.89 -13.94
CA ILE A 112 8.46 -13.23 -15.22
C ILE A 112 6.96 -13.32 -15.51
N VAL A 113 6.28 -12.18 -15.56
CA VAL A 113 4.83 -12.14 -15.78
C VAL A 113 4.44 -11.69 -17.17
N ASP A 114 5.35 -11.03 -17.88
CA ASP A 114 5.15 -10.63 -19.26
C ASP A 114 6.50 -10.51 -19.98
N ALA A 115 6.52 -10.78 -21.28
CA ALA A 115 7.69 -10.65 -22.10
C ALA A 115 7.32 -10.09 -23.48
N ALA A 116 8.02 -9.04 -23.89
CA ALA A 116 7.90 -8.41 -25.19
C ALA A 116 9.27 -8.44 -25.90
N PRO A 117 9.34 -8.10 -27.21
CA PRO A 117 10.62 -8.15 -27.93
C PRO A 117 11.75 -7.33 -27.30
N SER A 118 11.45 -6.21 -26.66
CA SER A 118 12.43 -5.28 -26.09
C SER A 118 12.36 -5.11 -24.58
N CYS A 119 11.48 -5.83 -23.90
CA CYS A 119 11.34 -5.72 -22.45
C CYS A 119 10.77 -6.98 -21.80
N VAL A 120 11.00 -7.10 -20.50
CA VAL A 120 10.46 -8.18 -19.67
C VAL A 120 9.87 -7.53 -18.43
N THR A 121 8.68 -7.96 -18.02
CA THR A 121 8.06 -7.50 -16.79
C THR A 121 8.22 -8.55 -15.71
N VAL A 122 8.74 -8.12 -14.57
CA VAL A 122 9.08 -8.97 -13.42
C VAL A 122 8.21 -8.57 -12.22
N GLU A 123 7.70 -9.57 -11.51
CA GLU A 123 6.95 -9.41 -10.25
C GLU A 123 7.83 -9.73 -9.05
#